data_62ef163ad6fe1d3198c140e582fa48f7
#
_entry.id   62ef163ad6fe1d3198c140e582fa48f7
#
_cell.length_a   1.000
_cell.length_b   1.000
_cell.length_c   1.000
_cell.angle_alpha   90.00
_cell.angle_beta   90.00
_cell.angle_gamma   90.00
#
_symmetry.space_group_name_H-M   'P 1'
#
loop_
_entity.id
_entity.type
_entity.pdbx_description
1 polymer ?
#
loop_
_entity_poly.entity_id
_entity_poly.type
_entity_poly.pdbx_seq_one_letter_code
_entity_poly.pdbx_strand_id
1 'polypeptide(L)'
;MHGQAPRSQASVTDATNLKDSRARMWRYPAHTRGRRHKDPDQEEVFVPIRGTLTVLVEDPPQRIDVEPGDVIVVHQGTPMQARNETDEEIVFFAYGAPPVSGNAEFLDDVEKA
;
A
#
# COMPACT_ATOMS: atom_id res chain seq x y z
N MET A 1 13.34 -9.68 16.10
CA MET A 1 12.19 -9.15 15.73
C MET A 1 11.10 -10.11 15.69
N HIS A 2 10.05 -9.70 15.94
CA HIS A 2 9.06 -10.52 15.95
C HIS A 2 8.27 -10.32 14.78
N GLY A 3 7.87 -11.25 14.18
CA GLY A 3 7.02 -11.24 13.07
C GLY A 3 5.71 -10.58 13.38
N GLN A 4 5.24 -9.81 12.49
CA GLN A 4 3.86 -9.37 12.51
C GLN A 4 2.99 -10.49 11.92
N ALA A 5 1.70 -10.44 12.16
CA ALA A 5 0.77 -11.38 11.56
C ALA A 5 0.84 -11.26 10.02
N PRO A 6 0.63 -12.37 9.29
CA PRO A 6 0.70 -12.31 7.83
C PRO A 6 -0.37 -11.41 7.23
N ARG A 7 0.04 -10.60 6.27
CA ARG A 7 -0.91 -9.86 5.42
C ARG A 7 -1.36 -10.81 4.33
N SER A 8 -2.51 -10.54 3.73
CA SER A 8 -2.99 -11.33 2.61
C SER A 8 -3.53 -10.43 1.51
N GLN A 9 -3.51 -10.95 0.28
CA GLN A 9 -4.04 -10.24 -0.86
C GLN A 9 -4.78 -11.18 -1.80
N ALA A 10 -5.73 -10.60 -2.54
CA ALA A 10 -6.36 -11.26 -3.66
C ALA A 10 -6.05 -10.44 -4.91
N SER A 11 -5.60 -11.10 -5.96
CA SER A 11 -5.26 -10.42 -7.20
C SER A 11 -6.51 -10.16 -8.04
N VAL A 12 -6.90 -8.89 -8.11
CA VAL A 12 -7.98 -8.46 -9.00
C VAL A 12 -7.50 -8.54 -10.45
N THR A 13 -6.21 -8.28 -10.69
CA THR A 13 -5.60 -8.40 -12.01
C THR A 13 -5.84 -9.78 -12.60
N ASP A 14 -5.52 -10.84 -11.85
CA ASP A 14 -5.66 -12.21 -12.36
C ASP A 14 -7.12 -12.60 -12.51
N ALA A 15 -7.98 -12.17 -11.61
CA ALA A 15 -9.40 -12.51 -11.68
C ALA A 15 -10.12 -11.84 -12.84
N THR A 16 -9.64 -10.67 -13.30
CA THR A 16 -10.34 -9.86 -14.29
C THR A 16 -9.58 -9.67 -15.60
N ASN A 17 -8.37 -10.19 -15.69
CA ASN A 17 -7.50 -10.03 -16.87
C ASN A 17 -7.21 -8.56 -17.21
N LEU A 18 -6.95 -7.74 -16.21
CA LEU A 18 -6.51 -6.36 -16.43
C LEU A 18 -5.19 -6.36 -17.19
N LYS A 19 -5.08 -5.51 -18.21
CA LYS A 19 -3.89 -5.44 -19.06
C LYS A 19 -3.10 -4.15 -18.90
N ASP A 20 -3.78 -3.06 -18.66
CA ASP A 20 -3.14 -1.74 -18.61
C ASP A 20 -2.90 -1.26 -17.18
N SER A 21 -3.23 -2.08 -16.20
CA SER A 21 -3.11 -1.76 -14.79
C SER A 21 -2.99 -3.03 -13.96
N ARG A 22 -2.67 -2.86 -12.68
CA ARG A 22 -2.65 -3.95 -11.70
C ARG A 22 -3.52 -3.55 -10.54
N ALA A 23 -4.24 -4.51 -9.99
CA ALA A 23 -5.11 -4.25 -8.85
C ALA A 23 -5.11 -5.42 -7.88
N ARG A 24 -5.20 -5.10 -6.59
CA ARG A 24 -5.22 -6.08 -5.51
C ARG A 24 -6.14 -5.62 -4.41
N MET A 25 -6.73 -6.58 -3.73
CA MET A 25 -7.44 -6.31 -2.49
C MET A 25 -6.57 -6.82 -1.35
N TRP A 26 -6.21 -5.94 -0.43
CA TRP A 26 -5.33 -6.25 0.68
C TRP A 26 -6.09 -6.35 1.99
N ARG A 27 -5.64 -7.27 2.84
CA ARG A 27 -6.05 -7.35 4.23
C ARG A 27 -4.80 -7.26 5.09
N TYR A 28 -4.76 -6.27 5.96
CA TYR A 28 -3.66 -6.08 6.89
C TYR A 28 -4.18 -6.31 8.30
N PRO A 29 -3.71 -7.35 8.98
CA PRO A 29 -4.03 -7.51 10.40
C PRO A 29 -3.57 -6.30 11.21
N ALA A 30 -4.08 -6.21 12.45
CA ALA A 30 -3.70 -5.14 13.36
C ALA A 30 -2.17 -5.00 13.46
N HIS A 31 -1.70 -3.77 13.48
CA HIS A 31 -0.28 -3.46 13.72
C HIS A 31 0.69 -4.12 12.73
N THR A 32 0.30 -4.22 11.47
CA THR A 32 1.17 -4.72 10.42
C THR A 32 1.48 -3.62 9.41
N ARG A 33 2.56 -3.83 8.66
CA ARG A 33 2.97 -2.86 7.65
C ARG A 33 3.53 -3.56 6.43
N GLY A 34 3.36 -2.93 5.30
CA GLY A 34 3.98 -3.35 4.07
C GLY A 34 5.44 -2.95 4.03
N ARG A 35 6.12 -3.34 2.98
CA ARG A 35 7.51 -2.99 2.78
C ARG A 35 7.59 -1.57 2.23
N ARG A 36 8.47 -0.76 2.80
CA ARG A 36 8.70 0.60 2.30
C ARG A 36 9.39 0.52 0.95
N HIS A 37 8.88 1.23 -0.03
CA HIS A 37 9.41 1.17 -1.39
C HIS A 37 9.04 2.41 -2.20
N LYS A 38 9.63 2.54 -3.37
CA LYS A 38 9.15 3.47 -4.38
C LYS A 38 9.10 2.77 -5.73
N ASP A 39 8.11 3.13 -6.53
CA ASP A 39 7.94 2.63 -7.88
C ASP A 39 8.30 3.73 -8.86
N PRO A 40 9.41 3.60 -9.59
CA PRO A 40 9.83 4.66 -10.51
C PRO A 40 8.90 4.79 -11.72
N ASP A 41 8.17 3.74 -12.05
CA ASP A 41 7.40 3.68 -13.29
C ASP A 41 5.90 3.54 -13.11
N GLN A 42 5.40 3.45 -11.89
CA GLN A 42 3.99 3.17 -11.64
C GLN A 42 3.38 4.19 -10.69
N GLU A 43 2.20 4.70 -11.05
CA GLU A 43 1.37 5.46 -10.13
C GLU A 43 0.48 4.49 -9.38
N GLU A 44 0.21 4.76 -8.12
CA GLU A 44 -0.63 3.90 -7.30
C GLU A 44 -1.76 4.66 -6.67
N VAL A 45 -2.92 4.01 -6.56
CA VAL A 45 -4.10 4.54 -5.87
C VAL A 45 -4.50 3.54 -4.81
N PHE A 46 -4.71 4.01 -3.58
CA PHE A 46 -5.15 3.17 -2.48
C PHE A 46 -6.50 3.65 -2.00
N VAL A 47 -7.42 2.72 -1.85
CA VAL A 47 -8.81 3.00 -1.50
C VAL A 47 -9.18 2.14 -0.30
N PRO A 48 -9.23 2.70 0.91
CA PRO A 48 -9.67 1.94 2.08
C PRO A 48 -11.13 1.52 1.94
N ILE A 49 -11.40 0.28 2.27
CA ILE A 49 -12.76 -0.27 2.29
C ILE A 49 -13.25 -0.37 3.73
N ARG A 50 -12.36 -0.78 4.65
CA ARG A 50 -12.69 -0.90 6.06
C ARG A 50 -11.47 -0.55 6.89
N GLY A 51 -11.66 0.33 7.86
CA GLY A 51 -10.59 0.75 8.77
C GLY A 51 -9.74 1.85 8.18
N THR A 52 -8.84 2.37 8.99
CA THR A 52 -7.95 3.46 8.62
C THR A 52 -6.63 2.91 8.08
N LEU A 53 -6.33 3.27 6.83
CA LEU A 53 -5.03 2.96 6.24
C LEU A 53 -4.11 4.14 6.51
N THR A 54 -2.95 3.86 7.10
CA THR A 54 -1.91 4.87 7.27
C THR A 54 -0.90 4.70 6.15
N VAL A 55 -0.57 5.78 5.45
CA VAL A 55 0.45 5.75 4.41
C VAL A 55 1.51 6.77 4.77
N LEU A 56 2.76 6.30 4.84
CA LEU A 56 3.90 7.18 4.97
C LEU A 56 4.43 7.48 3.59
N VAL A 57 4.53 8.75 3.24
CA VAL A 57 4.99 9.18 1.91
C VAL A 57 6.14 10.14 2.04
N GLU A 58 6.99 10.16 1.04
CA GLU A 58 8.13 11.05 0.92
C GLU A 58 9.31 10.69 1.83
N ASP A 59 10.37 11.47 1.75
CA ASP A 59 11.56 11.32 2.56
C ASP A 59 12.10 12.72 2.88
N PRO A 60 12.00 13.17 4.13
CA PRO A 60 11.52 12.43 5.31
C PRO A 60 10.02 12.12 5.23
N PRO A 61 9.59 11.03 5.87
CA PRO A 61 8.22 10.57 5.70
C PRO A 61 7.19 11.50 6.31
N GLN A 62 6.09 11.65 5.59
CA GLN A 62 4.91 12.35 6.06
C GLN A 62 3.80 11.32 6.23
N ARG A 63 3.10 11.40 7.34
CA ARG A 63 2.03 10.48 7.66
C ARG A 63 0.70 10.98 7.13
N ILE A 64 -0.01 10.13 6.40
CA ILE A 64 -1.35 10.42 5.93
C ILE A 64 -2.26 9.26 6.35
N ASP A 65 -3.32 9.58 7.10
CA ASP A 65 -4.33 8.60 7.46
C ASP A 65 -5.50 8.74 6.48
N VAL A 66 -5.88 7.62 5.88
CA VAL A 66 -6.91 7.58 4.84
C VAL A 66 -8.04 6.68 5.33
N GLU A 67 -9.26 7.16 5.32
CA GLU A 67 -10.41 6.43 5.82
C GLU A 67 -11.33 6.01 4.69
N PRO A 68 -12.23 5.05 4.93
CA PRO A 68 -13.22 4.66 3.92
C PRO A 68 -13.99 5.88 3.40
N GLY A 69 -14.06 6.00 2.09
CA GLY A 69 -14.64 7.17 1.45
C GLY A 69 -13.60 8.13 0.87
N ASP A 70 -12.35 7.98 1.30
CA ASP A 70 -11.24 8.77 0.77
C ASP A 70 -10.34 7.90 -0.08
N VAL A 71 -9.48 8.52 -0.86
CA VAL A 71 -8.45 7.82 -1.63
C VAL A 71 -7.13 8.57 -1.49
N ILE A 72 -6.03 7.85 -1.66
CA ILE A 72 -4.72 8.49 -1.74
C ILE A 72 -4.04 8.05 -3.04
N VAL A 73 -3.42 9.01 -3.72
CA VAL A 73 -2.65 8.77 -4.93
C VAL A 73 -1.17 8.94 -4.60
N VAL A 74 -0.39 7.94 -4.97
CA VAL A 74 1.07 7.98 -4.79
C VAL A 74 1.69 8.05 -6.17
N HIS A 75 2.33 9.18 -6.47
CA HIS A 75 2.95 9.39 -7.78
C HIS A 75 4.22 8.57 -7.96
N GLN A 76 4.62 8.39 -9.21
CA GLN A 76 5.86 7.70 -9.56
C GLN A 76 7.04 8.24 -8.76
N GLY A 77 7.91 7.35 -8.32
CA GLY A 77 9.13 7.73 -7.63
C GLY A 77 8.98 8.24 -6.21
N THR A 78 7.76 8.19 -5.66
CA THR A 78 7.52 8.64 -4.30
C THR A 78 7.75 7.49 -3.31
N PRO A 79 8.65 7.66 -2.34
CA PRO A 79 8.79 6.67 -1.28
C PRO A 79 7.47 6.52 -0.53
N MET A 80 7.05 5.28 -0.28
CA MET A 80 5.81 5.05 0.44
C MET A 80 5.84 3.76 1.24
N GLN A 81 5.03 3.71 2.28
CA GLN A 81 4.78 2.50 3.05
C GLN A 81 3.33 2.51 3.53
N ALA A 82 2.63 1.41 3.29
CA ALA A 82 1.29 1.22 3.81
C ALA A 82 1.38 0.57 5.19
N ARG A 83 0.59 1.06 6.14
CA ARG A 83 0.57 0.56 7.52
C ARG A 83 -0.85 0.42 8.04
N ASN A 84 -1.05 -0.59 8.86
CA ASN A 84 -2.22 -0.65 9.73
C ASN A 84 -1.74 -0.41 11.16
N GLU A 85 -2.02 0.79 11.68
CA GLU A 85 -1.62 1.15 13.03
C GLU A 85 -2.76 0.98 14.03
N THR A 86 -3.84 0.32 13.61
CA THR A 86 -5.02 0.12 14.45
C THR A 86 -5.03 -1.25 15.08
N ASP A 87 -5.98 -1.46 15.99
CA ASP A 87 -6.13 -2.73 16.70
C ASP A 87 -7.03 -3.74 15.98
N GLU A 88 -7.49 -3.39 14.77
CA GLU A 88 -8.36 -4.27 14.00
C GLU A 88 -7.82 -4.46 12.59
N GLU A 89 -8.26 -5.50 11.92
CA GLU A 89 -7.91 -5.73 10.52
C GLU A 89 -8.46 -4.62 9.64
N ILE A 90 -7.67 -4.14 8.69
CA ILE A 90 -8.15 -3.22 7.68
C ILE A 90 -8.18 -3.91 6.32
N VAL A 91 -9.05 -3.42 5.44
CA VAL A 91 -9.18 -3.90 4.06
C VAL A 91 -9.06 -2.70 3.14
N PHE A 92 -8.22 -2.80 2.12
CA PHE A 92 -8.08 -1.73 1.14
C PHE A 92 -7.80 -2.27 -0.25
N PHE A 93 -8.23 -1.50 -1.24
CA PHE A 93 -7.99 -1.78 -2.65
C PHE A 93 -6.77 -0.99 -3.10
N ALA A 94 -5.88 -1.65 -3.84
CA ALA A 94 -4.69 -1.01 -4.39
C ALA A 94 -4.69 -1.18 -5.90
N TYR A 95 -4.45 -0.07 -6.61
CA TYR A 95 -4.48 -0.02 -8.06
C TYR A 95 -3.24 0.71 -8.55
N GLY A 96 -2.61 0.20 -9.58
CA GLY A 96 -1.43 0.83 -10.15
C GLY A 96 -1.39 0.72 -11.67
N ALA A 97 -0.81 1.71 -12.31
CA ALA A 97 -0.64 1.75 -13.74
C ALA A 97 0.59 2.58 -14.10
N PRO A 98 1.32 2.21 -15.15
CA PRO A 98 1.16 1.02 -15.98
C PRO A 98 1.49 -0.26 -15.20
N PRO A 99 1.12 -1.45 -15.73
CA PRO A 99 1.27 -2.71 -14.99
C PRO A 99 2.70 -3.27 -15.04
N VAL A 100 3.64 -2.49 -14.53
CA VAL A 100 5.03 -2.92 -14.46
C VAL A 100 5.25 -3.74 -13.21
N SER A 101 6.17 -4.69 -13.27
CA SER A 101 6.51 -5.51 -12.14
C SER A 101 8.03 -5.65 -12.04
N GLY A 102 8.52 -5.83 -10.83
CA GLY A 102 9.95 -6.03 -10.60
C GLY A 102 10.78 -4.76 -10.62
N ASN A 103 10.15 -3.59 -10.76
CA ASN A 103 10.87 -2.32 -10.82
C ASN A 103 10.83 -1.53 -9.52
N ALA A 104 10.12 -2.02 -8.53
CA ALA A 104 10.04 -1.34 -7.24
C ALA A 104 11.42 -1.32 -6.55
N GLU A 105 11.80 -0.18 -6.01
CA GLU A 105 13.01 -0.06 -5.22
C GLU A 105 12.62 -0.15 -3.76
N PHE A 106 13.13 -1.16 -3.07
CA PHE A 106 12.83 -1.34 -1.66
C PHE A 106 13.75 -0.46 -0.81
N LEU A 107 13.17 0.16 0.19
CA LEU A 107 13.84 1.12 1.03
C LEU A 107 13.85 0.65 2.47
N ASP A 108 14.74 1.22 3.28
CA ASP A 108 14.76 0.91 4.69
C ASP A 108 13.51 1.47 5.36
N ASP A 109 13.00 0.74 6.34
CA ASP A 109 11.88 1.19 7.13
C ASP A 109 12.25 2.44 7.92
N VAL A 110 11.24 3.22 8.25
CA VAL A 110 11.38 4.33 9.17
C VAL A 110 10.66 3.97 10.47
N GLU A 111 11.27 4.28 11.59
CA GLU A 111 10.69 3.91 12.86
C GLU A 111 9.67 4.92 13.33
N LYS A 112 9.84 6.17 12.91
CA LYS A 112 8.93 7.23 13.30
C LYS A 112 8.45 7.95 12.07
N ALA A 113 7.25 8.37 12.10
CA ALA A 113 6.64 9.13 11.02
C ALA A 113 6.28 10.53 11.51
#